data_0db3321ec6b1b0b9780cc0d3e511113d
#
_entry.id   0db3321ec6b1b0b9780cc0d3e511113d
#
_cell.length_a   1.000
_cell.length_b   1.000
_cell.length_c   1.000
_cell.angle_alpha   90.00
_cell.angle_beta   90.00
_cell.angle_gamma   90.00
#
_symmetry.space_group_name_H-M   'P 1'
#
loop_
_entity.id
_entity.type
_entity.pdbx_description
1 polymer ?
#
loop_
_entity_poly.entity_id
_entity_poly.type
_entity_poly.pdbx_seq_one_letter_code
_entity_poly.pdbx_strand_id
1 'polypeptide(L)'
;GLNKIHIVNLIFRISILIVFVQLLMATIINPKTLNIARNLLKNSELQFVPSLLKVKQFNDTLKGLTIFVENKKVNGTYENIFIKDEGRILTKVSGGSSTIFAKSGYTTKDNKDLILFNGNIQKLEADGKINIITFNKTTINLSGLSTKTTAEPKIQETSSIRIMQCMQEKNLYVKNCGEKTGLEREQYLRQHKIEF
;
A
#
# COMPACT_ATOMS: atom_id res chain seq x y z
N GLY A 1 2.22 48.60 40.89
CA GLY A 1 1.57 48.06 39.74
C GLY A 1 2.57 47.29 38.85
N LEU A 2 2.23 46.10 38.43
CA LEU A 2 3.03 45.29 37.49
C LEU A 2 3.21 46.10 36.19
N ASN A 3 4.45 46.29 35.78
CA ASN A 3 4.78 46.94 34.51
C ASN A 3 4.19 46.12 33.35
N LYS A 4 3.36 46.75 32.51
CA LYS A 4 2.71 46.10 31.34
C LYS A 4 3.76 45.42 30.42
N ILE A 5 4.97 45.96 30.31
CA ILE A 5 6.08 45.44 29.53
C ILE A 5 6.56 44.07 30.06
N HIS A 6 6.56 43.84 31.37
CA HIS A 6 6.95 42.54 31.94
C HIS A 6 5.96 41.43 31.63
N ILE A 7 4.66 41.77 31.64
CA ILE A 7 3.60 40.80 31.29
C ILE A 7 3.72 40.42 29.82
N VAL A 8 3.86 41.38 28.93
CA VAL A 8 4.04 41.13 27.49
C VAL A 8 5.29 40.28 27.21
N ASN A 9 6.41 40.59 27.87
CA ASN A 9 7.65 39.83 27.69
C ASN A 9 7.54 38.38 28.22
N LEU A 10 6.80 38.19 29.30
CA LEU A 10 6.52 36.82 29.83
C LEU A 10 5.69 36.01 28.86
N ILE A 11 4.60 36.60 28.35
CA ILE A 11 3.71 35.92 27.36
C ILE A 11 4.51 35.58 26.09
N PHE A 12 5.34 36.50 25.62
CA PHE A 12 6.17 36.30 24.42
C PHE A 12 7.17 35.16 24.60
N ARG A 13 7.82 35.02 25.75
CA ARG A 13 8.73 33.91 26.06
C ARG A 13 8.00 32.55 26.07
N ILE A 14 6.82 32.52 26.69
CA ILE A 14 5.98 31.30 26.74
C ILE A 14 5.53 30.94 25.32
N SER A 15 5.11 31.90 24.52
CA SER A 15 4.70 31.71 23.14
C SER A 15 5.81 31.10 22.27
N ILE A 16 7.05 31.63 22.37
CA ILE A 16 8.20 31.08 21.66
C ILE A 16 8.45 29.62 22.06
N LEU A 17 8.36 29.30 23.33
CA LEU A 17 8.56 27.93 23.81
C LEU A 17 7.51 26.98 23.22
N ILE A 18 6.24 27.39 23.20
CA ILE A 18 5.15 26.61 22.61
C ILE A 18 5.39 26.37 21.12
N VAL A 19 5.76 27.42 20.36
CA VAL A 19 6.07 27.31 18.93
C VAL A 19 7.22 26.33 18.70
N PHE A 20 8.27 26.39 19.50
CA PHE A 20 9.40 25.48 19.39
C PHE A 20 8.99 24.03 19.63
N VAL A 21 8.19 23.77 20.66
CA VAL A 21 7.65 22.43 20.94
C VAL A 21 6.78 21.92 19.78
N GLN A 22 5.89 22.76 19.25
CA GLN A 22 5.05 22.41 18.10
C GLN A 22 5.89 22.08 16.87
N LEU A 23 6.95 22.84 16.62
CA LEU A 23 7.84 22.60 15.49
C LEU A 23 8.59 21.27 15.62
N LEU A 24 9.08 20.94 16.81
CA LEU A 24 9.69 19.64 17.08
C LEU A 24 8.70 18.48 16.89
N MET A 25 7.47 18.64 17.39
CA MET A 25 6.41 17.65 17.22
C MET A 25 6.10 17.41 15.73
N ALA A 26 5.89 18.48 14.97
CA ALA A 26 5.52 18.40 13.57
C ALA A 26 6.64 17.84 12.67
N THR A 27 7.90 18.19 12.92
CA THR A 27 9.02 17.84 12.03
C THR A 27 9.64 16.48 12.34
N ILE A 28 9.67 16.06 13.60
CA ILE A 28 10.41 14.89 14.05
C ILE A 28 9.46 13.80 14.57
N ILE A 29 8.55 14.13 15.47
CA ILE A 29 7.75 13.13 16.18
C ILE A 29 6.65 12.58 15.28
N ASN A 30 5.84 13.44 14.66
CA ASN A 30 4.72 13.02 13.82
C ASN A 30 5.16 12.07 12.68
N PRO A 31 6.15 12.38 11.84
CA PRO A 31 6.54 11.49 10.76
C PRO A 31 7.11 10.15 11.26
N LYS A 32 7.84 10.14 12.37
CA LYS A 32 8.32 8.89 12.97
C LYS A 32 7.18 8.02 13.48
N THR A 33 6.24 8.61 14.21
CA THR A 33 5.08 7.89 14.76
C THR A 33 4.20 7.32 13.66
N LEU A 34 3.92 8.11 12.61
CA LEU A 34 3.15 7.66 11.46
C LEU A 34 3.83 6.52 10.69
N ASN A 35 5.17 6.57 10.53
CA ASN A 35 5.92 5.48 9.92
C ASN A 35 5.85 4.18 10.76
N ILE A 36 5.94 4.28 12.09
CA ILE A 36 5.79 3.13 12.98
C ILE A 36 4.37 2.55 12.88
N ALA A 37 3.34 3.41 12.95
CA ALA A 37 1.96 3.00 12.80
C ALA A 37 1.70 2.30 11.45
N ARG A 38 2.26 2.82 10.36
CA ARG A 38 2.19 2.19 9.04
C ARG A 38 2.84 0.80 9.03
N ASN A 39 4.02 0.66 9.60
CA ASN A 39 4.71 -0.63 9.66
C ASN A 39 3.92 -1.66 10.48
N LEU A 40 3.29 -1.22 11.58
CA LEU A 40 2.41 -2.08 12.38
C LEU A 40 1.17 -2.49 11.57
N LEU A 41 0.53 -1.55 10.88
CA LEU A 41 -0.60 -1.85 9.99
C LEU A 41 -0.20 -2.82 8.88
N LYS A 42 0.95 -2.60 8.23
CA LYS A 42 1.46 -3.48 7.18
C LYS A 42 1.67 -4.91 7.68
N ASN A 43 2.16 -5.08 8.88
CA ASN A 43 2.35 -6.39 9.48
C ASN A 43 1.03 -7.05 9.92
N SER A 44 0.02 -6.25 10.28
CA SER A 44 -1.32 -6.73 10.65
C SER A 44 -2.21 -7.02 9.44
N GLU A 45 -1.92 -6.45 8.25
CA GLU A 45 -2.71 -6.65 7.02
C GLU A 45 -2.81 -8.10 6.58
N LEU A 46 -1.85 -8.96 6.96
CA LEU A 46 -1.92 -10.40 6.69
C LEU A 46 -3.13 -11.09 7.35
N GLN A 47 -3.71 -10.48 8.39
CA GLN A 47 -4.91 -10.99 9.04
C GLN A 47 -6.21 -10.54 8.34
N PHE A 48 -6.12 -9.59 7.38
CA PHE A 48 -7.28 -9.05 6.66
C PHE A 48 -7.64 -9.79 5.37
N VAL A 49 -6.89 -10.83 5.01
CA VAL A 49 -7.17 -11.60 3.77
C VAL A 49 -8.63 -12.03 3.65
N PRO A 50 -9.30 -12.52 4.72
CA PRO A 50 -10.73 -12.85 4.63
C PRO A 50 -11.62 -11.64 4.35
N SER A 51 -11.24 -10.45 4.79
CA SER A 51 -12.00 -9.21 4.53
C SER A 51 -11.80 -8.69 3.09
N LEU A 52 -10.74 -9.11 2.42
CA LEU A 52 -10.49 -8.80 1.01
C LEU A 52 -11.36 -9.65 0.08
N LEU A 53 -11.77 -10.85 0.53
CA LEU A 53 -12.61 -11.75 -0.24
C LEU A 53 -14.10 -11.44 -0.03
N LYS A 54 -14.52 -10.22 -0.42
CA LYS A 54 -15.93 -9.83 -0.37
C LYS A 54 -16.73 -10.51 -1.46
N VAL A 55 -17.90 -11.03 -1.08
CA VAL A 55 -18.81 -11.72 -1.99
C VAL A 55 -19.52 -10.72 -2.92
N LYS A 56 -19.63 -11.05 -4.19
CA LYS A 56 -20.34 -10.29 -5.24
C LYS A 56 -19.77 -8.89 -5.49
N GLN A 57 -18.51 -8.65 -5.14
CA GLN A 57 -17.84 -7.38 -5.37
C GLN A 57 -16.43 -7.61 -5.91
N PHE A 58 -16.03 -6.79 -6.87
CA PHE A 58 -14.62 -6.71 -7.28
C PHE A 58 -13.84 -5.95 -6.21
N ASN A 59 -12.79 -6.57 -5.73
CA ASN A 59 -11.89 -5.97 -4.74
C ASN A 59 -10.52 -5.75 -5.36
N ASP A 60 -10.14 -4.49 -5.54
CA ASP A 60 -8.85 -4.04 -6.06
C ASP A 60 -7.98 -3.34 -5.01
N THR A 61 -8.28 -3.57 -3.72
CA THR A 61 -7.55 -2.96 -2.60
C THR A 61 -6.07 -3.34 -2.60
N LEU A 62 -5.75 -4.52 -3.11
CA LEU A 62 -4.37 -4.97 -3.27
C LEU A 62 -3.74 -4.34 -4.52
N LYS A 63 -2.48 -3.90 -4.41
CA LYS A 63 -1.75 -3.29 -5.53
C LYS A 63 -1.52 -4.33 -6.63
N GLY A 64 -2.10 -4.09 -7.80
CA GLY A 64 -1.92 -4.96 -8.98
C GLY A 64 -2.69 -6.28 -8.93
N LEU A 65 -3.61 -6.46 -7.99
CA LEU A 65 -4.44 -7.65 -7.86
C LEU A 65 -5.91 -7.27 -7.72
N THR A 66 -6.75 -7.82 -8.60
CA THR A 66 -8.21 -7.70 -8.51
C THR A 66 -8.80 -9.06 -8.21
N ILE A 67 -9.60 -9.16 -7.17
CA ILE A 67 -10.25 -10.40 -6.75
C ILE A 67 -11.77 -10.23 -6.80
N PHE A 68 -12.46 -11.23 -7.32
CA PHE A 68 -13.90 -11.35 -7.27
C PHE A 68 -14.27 -12.75 -6.79
N VAL A 69 -15.28 -12.82 -5.93
CA VAL A 69 -15.84 -14.06 -5.40
C VAL A 69 -17.37 -14.00 -5.55
N GLU A 70 -17.97 -15.00 -6.16
CA GLU A 70 -19.41 -15.01 -6.35
C GLU A 70 -20.15 -15.36 -5.07
N ASN A 71 -19.77 -16.45 -4.40
CA ASN A 71 -20.42 -16.94 -3.20
C ASN A 71 -19.43 -17.40 -2.12
N LYS A 72 -19.90 -17.38 -0.87
CA LYS A 72 -19.19 -17.96 0.28
C LYS A 72 -20.12 -18.88 1.04
N LYS A 73 -19.74 -20.14 1.17
CA LYS A 73 -20.48 -21.15 1.97
C LYS A 73 -20.27 -20.95 3.47
N VAL A 74 -21.18 -21.49 4.26
CA VAL A 74 -21.10 -21.45 5.72
C VAL A 74 -19.83 -22.09 6.27
N ASN A 75 -19.30 -23.10 5.57
CA ASN A 75 -18.04 -23.77 5.92
C ASN A 75 -16.77 -22.98 5.57
N GLY A 76 -16.92 -21.72 5.11
CA GLY A 76 -15.78 -20.85 4.77
C GLY A 76 -15.22 -21.05 3.35
N THR A 77 -15.79 -21.96 2.55
CA THR A 77 -15.39 -22.18 1.16
C THR A 77 -15.96 -21.10 0.26
N TYR A 78 -15.13 -20.52 -0.58
CA TYR A 78 -15.50 -19.58 -1.62
C TYR A 78 -15.81 -20.31 -2.91
N GLU A 79 -16.77 -19.81 -3.69
CA GLU A 79 -17.17 -20.37 -4.98
C GLU A 79 -17.05 -19.35 -6.11
N ASN A 80 -16.70 -19.84 -7.30
CA ASN A 80 -16.51 -19.05 -8.52
C ASN A 80 -15.60 -17.85 -8.28
N ILE A 81 -14.33 -18.15 -8.09
CA ILE A 81 -13.29 -17.19 -7.77
C ILE A 81 -12.64 -16.75 -9.06
N PHE A 82 -12.57 -15.44 -9.23
CA PHE A 82 -11.81 -14.77 -10.30
C PHE A 82 -10.70 -13.91 -9.68
N ILE A 83 -9.49 -14.06 -10.19
CA ILE A 83 -8.33 -13.27 -9.75
C ILE A 83 -7.60 -12.76 -10.98
N LYS A 84 -7.42 -11.45 -11.08
CA LYS A 84 -6.61 -10.80 -12.11
C LYS A 84 -5.34 -10.25 -11.49
N ASP A 85 -4.20 -10.73 -11.92
CA ASP A 85 -2.86 -10.31 -11.48
C ASP A 85 -2.19 -9.47 -12.57
N GLU A 86 -2.25 -8.15 -12.44
CA GLU A 86 -1.56 -7.20 -13.31
C GLU A 86 -0.15 -6.88 -12.79
N GLY A 87 0.06 -7.04 -11.49
CA GLY A 87 1.30 -6.71 -10.79
C GLY A 87 2.36 -7.82 -10.82
N ARG A 88 2.07 -8.97 -11.43
CA ARG A 88 2.93 -10.17 -11.40
C ARG A 88 3.30 -10.61 -9.98
N ILE A 89 2.37 -10.42 -9.05
CA ILE A 89 2.59 -10.64 -7.63
C ILE A 89 2.50 -12.12 -7.30
N LEU A 90 1.51 -12.80 -7.89
CA LEU A 90 1.23 -14.21 -7.65
C LEU A 90 2.06 -15.13 -8.54
N THR A 91 2.33 -14.70 -9.76
CA THR A 91 3.11 -15.45 -10.73
C THR A 91 4.47 -14.78 -10.93
N LYS A 92 5.49 -15.23 -10.22
CA LYS A 92 6.89 -14.75 -10.39
C LYS A 92 7.51 -15.10 -11.75
N VAL A 93 6.73 -15.61 -12.67
CA VAL A 93 7.21 -16.07 -14.00
C VAL A 93 7.20 -14.89 -14.96
N SER A 94 8.28 -14.71 -15.72
CA SER A 94 8.40 -13.71 -16.79
C SER A 94 7.25 -13.85 -17.79
N GLY A 95 6.47 -12.79 -17.96
CA GLY A 95 5.32 -12.74 -18.85
C GLY A 95 4.37 -11.61 -18.47
N GLY A 96 3.31 -11.40 -19.24
CA GLY A 96 2.29 -10.37 -19.02
C GLY A 96 1.39 -10.60 -17.81
N SER A 97 0.22 -9.96 -17.82
CA SER A 97 -0.81 -10.15 -16.79
C SER A 97 -1.32 -11.58 -16.81
N SER A 98 -1.75 -12.09 -15.66
CA SER A 98 -2.40 -13.40 -15.55
C SER A 98 -3.80 -13.28 -14.96
N THR A 99 -4.70 -14.17 -15.41
CA THR A 99 -6.06 -14.27 -14.93
C THR A 99 -6.31 -15.69 -14.46
N ILE A 100 -6.82 -15.85 -13.24
CA ILE A 100 -7.07 -17.14 -12.62
C ILE A 100 -8.57 -17.29 -12.40
N PHE A 101 -9.12 -18.40 -12.85
CA PHE A 101 -10.49 -18.83 -12.57
C PHE A 101 -10.44 -20.10 -11.76
N ALA A 102 -11.23 -20.19 -10.70
CA ALA A 102 -11.36 -21.40 -9.89
C ALA A 102 -12.81 -21.64 -9.48
N LYS A 103 -13.26 -22.89 -9.55
CA LYS A 103 -14.63 -23.26 -9.12
C LYS A 103 -14.83 -23.11 -7.63
N SER A 104 -13.80 -23.42 -6.85
CA SER A 104 -13.86 -23.27 -5.39
C SER A 104 -12.49 -23.01 -4.79
N GLY A 105 -12.47 -22.54 -3.55
CA GLY A 105 -11.25 -22.31 -2.79
C GLY A 105 -11.54 -22.00 -1.34
N TYR A 106 -10.50 -22.06 -0.51
CA TYR A 106 -10.56 -21.63 0.88
C TYR A 106 -9.22 -21.06 1.33
N THR A 107 -9.26 -20.21 2.34
CA THR A 107 -8.05 -19.69 2.99
C THR A 107 -7.59 -20.63 4.08
N THR A 108 -6.28 -20.81 4.23
CA THR A 108 -5.68 -21.52 5.36
C THR A 108 -6.02 -20.85 6.69
N LYS A 109 -5.94 -21.58 7.81
CA LYS A 109 -6.21 -21.03 9.15
C LYS A 109 -5.36 -19.80 9.47
N ASP A 110 -4.15 -19.76 8.96
CA ASP A 110 -3.21 -18.64 9.14
C ASP A 110 -3.46 -17.48 8.17
N ASN A 111 -4.46 -17.60 7.28
CA ASN A 111 -4.79 -16.63 6.23
C ASN A 111 -3.61 -16.24 5.30
N LYS A 112 -2.56 -17.07 5.27
CA LYS A 112 -1.38 -16.81 4.44
C LYS A 112 -1.53 -17.34 3.03
N ASP A 113 -2.30 -18.41 2.85
CA ASP A 113 -2.45 -19.06 1.56
C ASP A 113 -3.92 -19.18 1.18
N LEU A 114 -4.19 -19.00 -0.10
CA LEU A 114 -5.46 -19.29 -0.75
C LEU A 114 -5.30 -20.54 -1.59
N ILE A 115 -6.04 -21.60 -1.21
CA ILE A 115 -6.05 -22.88 -1.91
C ILE A 115 -7.22 -22.87 -2.87
N LEU A 116 -6.94 -23.06 -4.15
CA LEU A 116 -7.91 -23.07 -5.24
C LEU A 116 -8.05 -24.46 -5.83
N PHE A 117 -9.26 -24.79 -6.26
CA PHE A 117 -9.61 -26.09 -6.88
C PHE A 117 -10.33 -25.93 -8.20
N ASN A 118 -10.01 -26.84 -9.11
CA ASN A 118 -10.68 -27.01 -10.41
C ASN A 118 -10.78 -25.69 -11.19
N GLY A 119 -9.64 -25.25 -11.71
CA GLY A 119 -9.58 -23.97 -12.38
C GLY A 119 -8.59 -23.93 -13.54
N ASN A 120 -8.42 -22.74 -14.07
CA ASN A 120 -7.42 -22.45 -15.09
C ASN A 120 -6.71 -21.11 -14.79
N ILE A 121 -5.49 -21.03 -15.26
CA ILE A 121 -4.67 -19.81 -15.27
C ILE A 121 -4.50 -19.43 -16.74
N GLN A 122 -4.96 -18.24 -17.10
CA GLN A 122 -4.76 -17.65 -18.41
C GLN A 122 -3.65 -16.62 -18.29
N LYS A 123 -2.59 -16.82 -19.06
CA LYS A 123 -1.42 -15.95 -19.04
C LYS A 123 -1.28 -15.28 -20.39
N LEU A 124 -1.25 -13.96 -20.41
CA LEU A 124 -0.94 -13.19 -21.60
C LEU A 124 0.60 -13.09 -21.73
N GLU A 125 1.14 -13.63 -22.80
CA GLU A 125 2.57 -13.54 -23.12
C GLU A 125 2.90 -12.21 -23.81
N ALA A 126 4.19 -11.87 -23.87
CA ALA A 126 4.65 -10.61 -24.46
C ALA A 126 4.38 -10.52 -25.99
N ASP A 127 4.24 -11.65 -26.65
CA ASP A 127 3.89 -11.77 -28.07
C ASP A 127 2.38 -11.69 -28.34
N GLY A 128 1.57 -11.45 -27.31
CA GLY A 128 0.10 -11.35 -27.40
C GLY A 128 -0.63 -12.69 -27.36
N LYS A 129 0.07 -13.81 -27.27
CA LYS A 129 -0.57 -15.13 -27.15
C LYS A 129 -1.08 -15.37 -25.72
N ILE A 130 -2.20 -16.10 -25.63
CA ILE A 130 -2.77 -16.51 -24.35
C ILE A 130 -2.40 -17.97 -24.13
N ASN A 131 -1.67 -18.23 -23.06
CA ASN A 131 -1.39 -19.59 -22.59
C ASN A 131 -2.36 -19.95 -21.49
N ILE A 132 -3.02 -21.12 -21.61
CA ILE A 132 -4.02 -21.59 -20.64
C ILE A 132 -3.49 -22.86 -19.96
N ILE A 133 -3.35 -22.77 -18.64
CA ILE A 133 -2.90 -23.88 -17.79
C ILE A 133 -4.07 -24.29 -16.90
N THR A 134 -4.55 -25.50 -17.02
CA THR A 134 -5.60 -26.07 -16.15
C THR A 134 -4.96 -26.72 -14.92
N PHE A 135 -5.64 -26.61 -13.78
CA PHE A 135 -5.21 -27.22 -12.53
C PHE A 135 -6.38 -27.86 -11.77
N ASN A 136 -6.10 -28.96 -11.08
CA ASN A 136 -7.05 -29.55 -10.13
C ASN A 136 -6.95 -28.88 -8.76
N LYS A 137 -5.72 -28.53 -8.33
CA LYS A 137 -5.43 -27.82 -7.09
C LYS A 137 -4.23 -26.92 -7.29
N THR A 138 -4.32 -25.69 -6.79
CA THR A 138 -3.18 -24.75 -6.73
C THR A 138 -3.22 -23.97 -5.43
N THR A 139 -2.07 -23.50 -4.99
CA THR A 139 -1.95 -22.69 -3.76
C THR A 139 -1.34 -21.36 -4.15
N ILE A 140 -2.01 -20.29 -3.75
CA ILE A 140 -1.56 -18.91 -3.93
C ILE A 140 -1.11 -18.38 -2.59
N ASN A 141 0.16 -17.99 -2.48
CA ASN A 141 0.67 -17.37 -1.27
C ASN A 141 0.27 -15.90 -1.24
N LEU A 142 -0.44 -15.51 -0.20
CA LEU A 142 -0.93 -14.16 0.02
C LEU A 142 0.00 -13.37 0.96
N SER A 143 1.03 -14.02 1.51
CA SER A 143 2.02 -13.36 2.35
C SER A 143 2.88 -12.40 1.50
N GLY A 144 3.02 -11.16 1.95
CA GLY A 144 3.74 -10.13 1.21
C GLY A 144 2.88 -9.29 0.26
N LEU A 145 1.58 -9.59 0.15
CA LEU A 145 0.64 -8.67 -0.51
C LEU A 145 0.50 -7.40 0.33
N SER A 146 0.57 -6.25 -0.32
CA SER A 146 0.37 -4.96 0.32
C SER A 146 -0.83 -4.25 -0.28
N THR A 147 -1.59 -3.55 0.55
CA THR A 147 -2.67 -2.72 0.05
C THR A 147 -2.14 -1.51 -0.70
N LYS A 148 -2.94 -0.94 -1.60
CA LYS A 148 -2.58 0.28 -2.34
C LYS A 148 -2.27 1.45 -1.39
N THR A 149 -2.96 1.50 -0.25
CA THR A 149 -2.84 2.59 0.72
C THR A 149 -1.59 2.51 1.58
N THR A 150 -1.02 1.32 1.78
CA THR A 150 0.17 1.11 2.62
C THR A 150 1.46 1.02 1.82
N ALA A 151 1.37 0.82 0.50
CA ALA A 151 2.55 0.67 -0.36
C ALA A 151 3.39 1.96 -0.45
N GLU A 152 2.74 3.13 -0.42
CA GLU A 152 3.42 4.42 -0.56
C GLU A 152 3.11 5.34 0.63
N PRO A 153 4.13 5.94 1.26
CA PRO A 153 3.91 6.90 2.34
C PRO A 153 3.23 8.16 1.80
N LYS A 154 2.23 8.64 2.52
CA LYS A 154 1.64 9.95 2.23
C LYS A 154 2.62 11.06 2.62
N ILE A 155 2.47 12.27 2.04
CA ILE A 155 3.32 13.43 2.35
C ILE A 155 3.39 13.70 3.85
N GLN A 156 2.25 13.64 4.54
CA GLN A 156 2.13 13.88 5.97
C GLN A 156 2.97 12.92 6.83
N GLU A 157 3.39 11.79 6.26
CA GLU A 157 4.19 10.76 6.91
C GLU A 157 5.69 10.89 6.59
N THR A 158 6.02 11.81 5.67
CA THR A 158 7.41 12.07 5.25
C THR A 158 7.94 13.28 6.02
N SER A 159 9.15 13.18 6.59
CA SER A 159 9.72 14.31 7.31
C SER A 159 10.00 15.48 6.36
N SER A 160 9.78 16.72 6.82
CA SER A 160 10.01 17.94 6.04
C SER A 160 11.46 18.03 5.54
N ILE A 161 12.41 17.55 6.32
CA ILE A 161 13.85 17.51 5.95
C ILE A 161 14.03 16.60 4.72
N ARG A 162 13.37 15.45 4.69
CA ARG A 162 13.47 14.50 3.58
C ARG A 162 12.81 15.03 2.31
N ILE A 163 11.67 15.72 2.44
CA ILE A 163 11.02 16.41 1.31
C ILE A 163 11.95 17.47 0.74
N MET A 164 12.59 18.26 1.59
CA MET A 164 13.53 19.29 1.17
C MET A 164 14.76 18.70 0.47
N GLN A 165 15.33 17.60 0.98
CA GLN A 165 16.40 16.86 0.30
C GLN A 165 15.97 16.33 -1.06
N CYS A 166 14.78 15.75 -1.17
CA CYS A 166 14.24 15.27 -2.45
C CYS A 166 14.01 16.40 -3.47
N MET A 167 13.72 17.62 -3.02
CA MET A 167 13.57 18.79 -3.90
C MET A 167 14.91 19.37 -4.36
N GLN A 168 15.94 19.32 -3.51
CA GLN A 168 17.24 19.90 -3.78
C GLN A 168 18.11 19.03 -4.69
N GLU A 169 17.98 17.71 -4.65
CA GLU A 169 18.76 16.78 -5.44
C GLU A 169 18.11 16.46 -6.80
N LYS A 170 18.46 17.28 -7.80
CA LYS A 170 18.07 17.05 -9.22
C LYS A 170 18.64 15.76 -9.82
N ASN A 171 19.68 15.15 -9.26
CA ASN A 171 20.49 14.12 -9.96
C ASN A 171 20.93 12.91 -9.12
N LEU A 172 20.52 12.73 -7.86
CA LEU A 172 20.90 11.53 -7.12
C LEU A 172 19.69 10.66 -6.80
N TYR A 173 19.87 9.35 -7.03
CA TYR A 173 19.02 8.27 -6.57
C TYR A 173 18.92 8.28 -5.03
N VAL A 174 18.14 9.17 -4.47
CA VAL A 174 17.75 9.04 -3.07
C VAL A 174 16.74 7.91 -3.01
N LYS A 175 17.22 6.76 -2.58
CA LYS A 175 16.47 5.55 -2.24
C LYS A 175 15.27 5.95 -1.37
N ASN A 176 14.09 6.15 -1.95
CA ASN A 176 12.81 6.54 -1.33
C ASN A 176 12.22 7.93 -1.68
N CYS A 177 12.72 8.64 -2.68
CA CYS A 177 11.98 9.78 -3.26
C CYS A 177 10.99 9.34 -4.35
N GLY A 178 10.47 8.12 -4.26
CA GLY A 178 9.63 7.45 -5.26
C GLY A 178 10.48 6.78 -6.33
N GLU A 179 10.41 5.47 -6.40
CA GLU A 179 11.01 4.62 -7.46
C GLU A 179 10.22 4.78 -8.78
N LYS A 180 9.85 6.03 -9.13
CA LYS A 180 9.00 6.31 -10.27
C LYS A 180 9.85 6.84 -11.43
N THR A 181 9.56 6.33 -12.63
CA THR A 181 10.09 6.81 -13.90
C THR A 181 10.02 8.35 -13.98
N GLY A 182 10.94 9.00 -14.67
CA GLY A 182 11.14 10.46 -14.63
C GLY A 182 9.89 11.32 -14.80
N LEU A 183 8.87 10.88 -15.56
CA LEU A 183 7.57 11.54 -15.74
C LEU A 183 6.71 11.52 -14.47
N GLU A 184 6.65 10.41 -13.76
CA GLU A 184 5.89 10.28 -12.52
C GLU A 184 6.55 11.04 -11.37
N ARG A 185 7.89 11.20 -11.42
CA ARG A 185 8.64 12.02 -10.46
C ARG A 185 8.30 13.50 -10.61
N GLU A 186 8.19 14.02 -11.84
CA GLU A 186 7.77 15.40 -12.06
C GLU A 186 6.34 15.66 -11.63
N GLN A 187 5.43 14.72 -11.86
CA GLN A 187 4.04 14.81 -11.39
C GLN A 187 3.98 14.79 -9.85
N TYR A 188 4.75 13.91 -9.22
CA TYR A 188 4.86 13.84 -7.77
C TYR A 188 5.39 15.16 -7.18
N LEU A 189 6.45 15.73 -7.77
CA LEU A 189 7.02 17.00 -7.33
C LEU A 189 6.09 18.20 -7.60
N ARG A 190 5.28 18.17 -8.68
CA ARG A 190 4.28 19.22 -8.95
C ARG A 190 3.12 19.17 -7.95
N GLN A 191 2.63 17.98 -7.63
CA GLN A 191 1.59 17.82 -6.60
C GLN A 191 2.06 18.32 -5.24
N HIS A 192 3.32 18.11 -4.90
CA HIS A 192 3.91 18.54 -3.62
C HIS A 192 4.26 20.02 -3.56
N LYS A 193 4.48 20.66 -4.71
CA LYS A 193 4.67 22.13 -4.79
C LYS A 193 3.36 22.91 -4.62
N ILE A 194 2.21 22.28 -4.87
CA ILE A 194 0.90 22.91 -4.76
C ILE A 194 0.36 22.88 -3.32
N GLU A 195 0.89 22.00 -2.46
CA GLU A 195 0.47 21.87 -1.06
C GLU A 195 1.35 22.67 -0.08
N PHE A 196 2.38 23.38 -0.56
CA PHE A 196 3.17 24.37 0.15
C PHE A 196 2.86 25.79 -0.33
#